data_4a6d85165cea4bac798e737cbcd00866
#
_entry.id   4a6d85165cea4bac798e737cbcd00866
#
_cell.length_a   1.000
_cell.length_b   1.000
_cell.length_c   1.000
_cell.angle_alpha   90.00
_cell.angle_beta   90.00
_cell.angle_gamma   90.00
#
_symmetry.space_group_name_H-M   'P 1'
#
loop_
_entity.id
_entity.type
_entity.pdbx_description
1 polymer ?
#
loop_
_entity_poly.entity_id
_entity_poly.type
_entity_poly.pdbx_seq_one_letter_code
_entity_poly.pdbx_strand_id
1 'polypeptide(L)'
;MLDREELKAAFGKLDLTDKPIIAHASLRPFGYIQGGAEAVLEAMLTSFLSVIMPTFTYKAEIIPDVGPPNNGITYGSGHDKNKMSEPFHPDMRADTMMGILPETLRNHPSATRTAHPILSFAGVNADFTLFTQTLYEPLAPIGALAEQDGWIVLLNVDHTANTSIHYAEKLAGRKQFIRWGLVGDRVVECQSYPGDSMGFQAIEPYLALETRHVDIGGGFIQAVPLQRLFEVVQGLIRKNPLALLCERTDCERCNAVRGTNNI
;
A
#
# COMPACT_ATOMS: atom_id res chain seq x y z
N MET A 1 -19.30 -20.84 -3.99
CA MET A 1 -19.66 -19.55 -4.62
C MET A 1 -19.87 -18.57 -3.49
N LEU A 2 -19.20 -17.42 -3.51
CA LEU A 2 -19.40 -16.38 -2.49
C LEU A 2 -20.40 -15.36 -2.98
N ASP A 3 -21.26 -14.89 -2.07
CA ASP A 3 -22.15 -13.76 -2.31
C ASP A 3 -21.84 -12.58 -1.36
N ARG A 4 -22.56 -11.48 -1.55
CA ARG A 4 -22.35 -10.25 -0.76
C ARG A 4 -22.65 -10.43 0.73
N GLU A 5 -23.67 -11.23 1.09
CA GLU A 5 -24.07 -11.44 2.48
C GLU A 5 -23.06 -12.33 3.21
N GLU A 6 -22.49 -13.33 2.55
CA GLU A 6 -21.40 -14.14 3.08
C GLU A 6 -20.14 -13.29 3.32
N LEU A 7 -19.82 -12.37 2.38
CA LEU A 7 -18.72 -11.41 2.54
C LEU A 7 -18.95 -10.47 3.74
N LYS A 8 -20.15 -9.90 3.86
CA LYS A 8 -20.50 -9.05 5.02
C LYS A 8 -20.43 -9.81 6.33
N ALA A 9 -20.92 -11.04 6.36
CA ALA A 9 -20.84 -11.89 7.54
C ALA A 9 -19.39 -12.19 7.94
N ALA A 10 -18.49 -12.38 6.94
CA ALA A 10 -17.07 -12.57 7.20
C ALA A 10 -16.39 -11.29 7.72
N PHE A 11 -16.67 -10.12 7.13
CA PHE A 11 -16.18 -8.85 7.65
C PHE A 11 -16.72 -8.56 9.05
N GLY A 12 -17.99 -8.90 9.34
CA GLY A 12 -18.58 -8.76 10.67
C GLY A 12 -17.85 -9.57 11.76
N LYS A 13 -17.28 -10.74 11.41
CA LYS A 13 -16.47 -11.54 12.34
C LYS A 13 -15.14 -10.87 12.74
N LEU A 14 -14.68 -9.89 11.95
CA LEU A 14 -13.51 -9.09 12.31
C LEU A 14 -13.81 -8.08 13.42
N ASP A 15 -15.09 -7.79 13.72
CA ASP A 15 -15.51 -6.83 14.77
C ASP A 15 -14.84 -5.44 14.59
N LEU A 16 -14.97 -4.87 13.37
CA LEU A 16 -14.35 -3.61 12.96
C LEU A 16 -15.37 -2.62 12.37
N THR A 17 -16.65 -2.73 12.72
CA THR A 17 -17.74 -1.97 12.09
C THR A 17 -17.52 -0.44 12.17
N ASP A 18 -16.97 0.06 13.26
CA ASP A 18 -16.72 1.49 13.46
C ASP A 18 -15.27 1.91 13.20
N LYS A 19 -14.50 1.07 12.50
CA LYS A 19 -13.08 1.33 12.25
C LYS A 19 -12.83 1.73 10.80
N PRO A 20 -11.98 2.74 10.58
CA PRO A 20 -11.43 3.03 9.26
C PRO A 20 -10.38 2.00 8.88
N ILE A 21 -10.34 1.62 7.60
CA ILE A 21 -9.41 0.60 7.14
C ILE A 21 -8.59 1.02 5.91
N ILE A 22 -7.38 0.46 5.82
CA ILE A 22 -6.62 0.35 4.57
C ILE A 22 -6.64 -1.10 4.13
N ALA A 23 -6.99 -1.36 2.86
CA ALA A 23 -7.10 -2.73 2.37
C ALA A 23 -6.15 -3.04 1.21
N HIS A 24 -5.72 -4.30 1.18
CA HIS A 24 -4.96 -4.92 0.08
C HIS A 24 -5.62 -6.25 -0.26
N ALA A 25 -5.74 -6.58 -1.55
CA ALA A 25 -6.56 -7.72 -1.95
C ALA A 25 -6.05 -8.47 -3.17
N SER A 26 -6.18 -9.79 -3.12
CA SER A 26 -6.23 -10.67 -4.27
C SER A 26 -7.55 -11.43 -4.24
N LEU A 27 -8.45 -11.17 -5.19
CA LEU A 27 -9.76 -11.79 -5.21
C LEU A 27 -9.75 -13.21 -5.78
N ARG A 28 -8.69 -13.58 -6.49
CA ARG A 28 -8.60 -14.86 -7.19
C ARG A 28 -8.74 -16.09 -6.29
N PRO A 29 -8.16 -16.15 -5.07
CA PRO A 29 -8.31 -17.32 -4.20
C PRO A 29 -9.73 -17.53 -3.68
N PHE A 30 -10.57 -16.50 -3.64
CA PHE A 30 -11.98 -16.66 -3.26
C PHE A 30 -12.80 -17.49 -4.29
N GLY A 31 -12.26 -17.69 -5.50
CA GLY A 31 -12.97 -18.35 -6.59
C GLY A 31 -14.05 -17.44 -7.20
N TYR A 32 -15.21 -18.03 -7.53
CA TYR A 32 -16.31 -17.25 -8.11
C TYR A 32 -17.05 -16.45 -7.02
N ILE A 33 -17.12 -15.14 -7.24
CA ILE A 33 -17.87 -14.18 -6.42
C ILE A 33 -19.05 -13.67 -7.22
N GLN A 34 -20.25 -13.83 -6.72
CA GLN A 34 -21.45 -13.27 -7.34
C GLN A 34 -21.41 -11.74 -7.26
N GLY A 35 -21.44 -11.07 -8.40
CA GLY A 35 -21.27 -9.60 -8.50
C GLY A 35 -19.82 -9.13 -8.49
N GLY A 36 -18.83 -10.06 -8.49
CA GLY A 36 -17.43 -9.73 -8.71
C GLY A 36 -16.81 -8.79 -7.66
N ALA A 37 -15.91 -7.91 -8.13
CA ALA A 37 -15.22 -6.95 -7.29
C ALA A 37 -16.15 -5.88 -6.70
N GLU A 38 -17.22 -5.54 -7.40
CA GLU A 38 -18.26 -4.60 -6.94
C GLU A 38 -18.95 -5.14 -5.68
N ALA A 39 -19.32 -6.43 -5.64
CA ALA A 39 -19.94 -7.03 -4.48
C ALA A 39 -19.01 -7.06 -3.26
N VAL A 40 -17.70 -7.30 -3.48
CA VAL A 40 -16.69 -7.22 -2.40
C VAL A 40 -16.58 -5.80 -1.88
N LEU A 41 -16.45 -4.82 -2.78
CA LEU A 41 -16.35 -3.42 -2.40
C LEU A 41 -17.57 -2.96 -1.61
N GLU A 42 -18.78 -3.26 -2.08
CA GLU A 42 -20.00 -2.90 -1.38
C GLU A 42 -20.14 -3.56 -0.01
N ALA A 43 -19.72 -4.82 0.11
CA ALA A 43 -19.66 -5.49 1.41
C ALA A 43 -18.70 -4.76 2.36
N MET A 44 -17.53 -4.32 1.86
CA MET A 44 -16.57 -3.53 2.66
C MET A 44 -17.14 -2.18 3.07
N LEU A 45 -17.71 -1.42 2.12
CA LEU A 45 -18.25 -0.08 2.39
C LEU A 45 -19.43 -0.09 3.38
N THR A 46 -20.12 -1.23 3.51
CA THR A 46 -21.19 -1.40 4.50
C THR A 46 -20.69 -1.99 5.83
N SER A 47 -19.46 -2.51 5.88
CA SER A 47 -18.90 -3.16 7.08
C SER A 47 -17.91 -2.29 7.84
N PHE A 48 -17.33 -1.27 7.23
CA PHE A 48 -16.29 -0.43 7.81
C PHE A 48 -16.67 1.05 7.76
N LEU A 49 -16.12 1.85 8.68
CA LEU A 49 -16.39 3.29 8.76
C LEU A 49 -15.93 4.04 7.51
N SER A 50 -14.71 3.75 7.08
CA SER A 50 -14.12 4.25 5.83
C SER A 50 -13.16 3.23 5.25
N VAL A 51 -12.94 3.28 3.94
CA VAL A 51 -12.05 2.37 3.22
C VAL A 51 -11.11 3.17 2.37
N ILE A 52 -9.80 2.95 2.50
CA ILE A 52 -8.78 3.42 1.56
C ILE A 52 -8.01 2.25 0.96
N MET A 53 -7.54 2.43 -0.28
CA MET A 53 -6.65 1.47 -0.96
C MET A 53 -5.56 2.20 -1.74
N PRO A 54 -4.35 1.63 -1.87
CA PRO A 54 -3.36 2.11 -2.81
C PRO A 54 -3.89 1.98 -4.26
N THR A 55 -3.76 3.06 -5.03
CA THR A 55 -4.11 3.10 -6.46
C THR A 55 -2.93 3.60 -7.28
N PHE A 56 -1.76 3.02 -7.00
CA PHE A 56 -0.47 3.44 -7.55
C PHE A 56 -0.44 3.40 -9.08
N THR A 57 0.35 4.30 -9.67
CA THR A 57 0.41 4.55 -11.13
C THR A 57 1.87 4.59 -11.59
N TYR A 58 2.52 3.42 -11.64
CA TYR A 58 3.94 3.32 -12.04
C TYR A 58 4.20 3.72 -13.50
N LYS A 59 3.16 3.81 -14.32
CA LYS A 59 3.27 4.37 -15.69
C LYS A 59 3.63 5.86 -15.70
N ALA A 60 3.34 6.59 -14.62
CA ALA A 60 3.71 8.00 -14.53
C ALA A 60 5.14 8.21 -14.00
N GLU A 61 5.86 7.14 -13.62
CA GLU A 61 7.22 7.25 -13.12
C GLU A 61 8.22 7.51 -14.26
N ILE A 62 9.13 8.47 -14.02
CA ILE A 62 10.26 8.80 -14.89
C ILE A 62 11.55 8.42 -14.18
N ILE A 63 12.48 7.80 -14.90
CA ILE A 63 13.85 7.54 -14.44
C ILE A 63 14.77 8.58 -15.08
N PRO A 64 15.32 9.55 -14.34
CA PRO A 64 16.22 10.55 -14.91
C PRO A 64 17.60 9.97 -15.23
N ASP A 65 18.38 10.71 -16.02
CA ASP A 65 19.74 10.33 -16.39
C ASP A 65 20.74 10.51 -15.23
N VAL A 66 20.43 11.43 -14.31
CA VAL A 66 21.25 11.77 -13.13
C VAL A 66 20.38 12.04 -11.92
N GLY A 67 20.94 11.85 -10.72
CA GLY A 67 20.23 12.12 -9.47
C GLY A 67 21.09 11.84 -8.25
N PRO A 68 20.50 11.88 -7.03
CA PRO A 68 21.22 11.67 -5.78
C PRO A 68 21.91 10.29 -5.71
N PRO A 69 23.12 10.19 -5.16
CA PRO A 69 23.79 8.91 -4.99
C PRO A 69 23.03 8.02 -4.00
N ASN A 70 23.23 6.70 -4.12
CA ASN A 70 22.66 5.71 -3.22
C ASN A 70 21.11 5.81 -3.09
N ASN A 71 20.41 6.06 -4.21
CA ASN A 71 18.96 6.26 -4.26
C ASN A 71 18.17 5.00 -4.66
N GLY A 72 18.80 3.81 -4.63
CA GLY A 72 18.14 2.53 -4.95
C GLY A 72 17.51 2.52 -6.34
N ILE A 73 18.18 3.12 -7.32
CA ILE A 73 17.81 3.18 -8.73
C ILE A 73 19.05 3.39 -9.59
N THR A 74 19.10 2.74 -10.74
CA THR A 74 20.15 2.96 -11.75
C THR A 74 19.74 4.09 -12.67
N TYR A 75 20.39 5.25 -12.56
CA TYR A 75 20.15 6.40 -13.42
C TYR A 75 20.52 6.11 -14.87
N GLY A 76 19.81 6.75 -15.81
CA GLY A 76 19.98 6.52 -17.25
C GLY A 76 19.39 5.20 -17.77
N SER A 77 18.91 4.30 -16.90
CA SER A 77 18.26 3.05 -17.32
C SER A 77 16.85 3.24 -17.87
N GLY A 78 16.30 4.45 -17.75
CA GLY A 78 14.90 4.75 -18.05
C GLY A 78 14.57 4.97 -19.52
N HIS A 79 15.53 4.93 -20.45
CA HIS A 79 15.31 5.37 -21.82
C HIS A 79 14.03 4.83 -22.48
N ASP A 80 13.80 3.52 -22.43
CA ASP A 80 12.61 2.92 -23.05
C ASP A 80 11.36 3.06 -22.15
N LYS A 81 11.52 2.94 -20.82
CA LYS A 81 10.43 3.13 -19.87
C LYS A 81 9.85 4.56 -19.96
N ASN A 82 10.71 5.56 -20.01
CA ASN A 82 10.29 6.96 -20.06
C ASN A 82 9.51 7.30 -21.33
N LYS A 83 9.81 6.66 -22.46
CA LYS A 83 9.03 6.81 -23.71
C LYS A 83 7.59 6.30 -23.60
N MET A 84 7.36 5.33 -22.70
CA MET A 84 6.05 4.73 -22.44
C MET A 84 5.35 5.34 -21.25
N SER A 85 6.00 6.31 -20.58
CA SER A 85 5.41 6.96 -19.42
C SER A 85 4.27 7.89 -19.83
N GLU A 86 3.21 7.86 -19.04
CA GLU A 86 2.00 8.65 -19.27
C GLU A 86 1.85 9.70 -18.17
N PRO A 87 1.46 10.95 -18.49
CA PRO A 87 1.21 11.96 -17.48
C PRO A 87 0.10 11.50 -16.52
N PHE A 88 0.34 11.62 -15.24
CA PHE A 88 -0.68 11.33 -14.24
C PHE A 88 -1.89 12.26 -14.42
N HIS A 89 -3.06 11.68 -14.36
CA HIS A 89 -4.35 12.37 -14.25
C HIS A 89 -5.30 11.59 -13.31
N PRO A 90 -6.30 12.24 -12.70
CA PRO A 90 -7.16 11.58 -11.70
C PRO A 90 -7.84 10.29 -12.20
N ASP A 91 -8.17 10.22 -13.50
CA ASP A 91 -8.83 9.06 -14.12
C ASP A 91 -7.86 8.00 -14.61
N MET A 92 -6.53 8.18 -14.46
CA MET A 92 -5.54 7.18 -14.83
C MET A 92 -5.79 5.88 -14.06
N ARG A 93 -5.82 4.75 -14.77
CA ARG A 93 -5.98 3.44 -14.13
C ARG A 93 -4.87 3.17 -13.14
N ALA A 94 -5.23 2.55 -12.02
CA ALA A 94 -4.24 1.98 -11.11
C ALA A 94 -3.43 0.90 -11.85
N ASP A 95 -2.15 0.76 -11.48
CA ASP A 95 -1.29 -0.29 -12.01
C ASP A 95 -1.94 -1.68 -11.78
N THR A 96 -1.75 -2.58 -12.73
CA THR A 96 -2.34 -3.93 -12.66
C THR A 96 -1.88 -4.72 -11.44
N MET A 97 -0.71 -4.40 -10.89
CA MET A 97 -0.21 -4.99 -9.65
C MET A 97 -1.06 -4.65 -8.43
N MET A 98 -1.82 -3.55 -8.46
CA MET A 98 -2.75 -3.21 -7.38
C MET A 98 -3.98 -4.14 -7.34
N GLY A 99 -4.29 -4.78 -8.44
CA GLY A 99 -5.44 -5.68 -8.58
C GLY A 99 -6.74 -4.96 -8.95
N ILE A 100 -7.80 -5.74 -9.10
CA ILE A 100 -9.09 -5.24 -9.57
C ILE A 100 -9.83 -4.42 -8.51
N LEU A 101 -9.71 -4.75 -7.23
CA LEU A 101 -10.48 -4.13 -6.17
C LEU A 101 -10.13 -2.64 -5.95
N PRO A 102 -8.85 -2.22 -5.91
CA PRO A 102 -8.49 -0.80 -5.90
C PRO A 102 -8.98 -0.04 -7.13
N GLU A 103 -8.99 -0.66 -8.30
CA GLU A 103 -9.54 -0.04 -9.52
C GLU A 103 -11.06 0.11 -9.44
N THR A 104 -11.77 -0.86 -8.86
CA THR A 104 -13.21 -0.77 -8.59
C THR A 104 -13.51 0.35 -7.59
N LEU A 105 -12.73 0.43 -6.50
CA LEU A 105 -12.87 1.51 -5.52
C LEU A 105 -12.62 2.89 -6.16
N ARG A 106 -11.57 3.04 -6.97
CA ARG A 106 -11.24 4.29 -7.65
C ARG A 106 -12.39 4.80 -8.53
N ASN A 107 -13.12 3.88 -9.18
CA ASN A 107 -14.25 4.21 -10.04
C ASN A 107 -15.58 4.33 -9.30
N HIS A 108 -15.61 4.11 -7.99
CA HIS A 108 -16.86 4.24 -7.22
C HIS A 108 -17.32 5.70 -7.18
N PRO A 109 -18.64 6.00 -7.37
CA PRO A 109 -19.13 7.39 -7.45
C PRO A 109 -18.84 8.26 -6.23
N SER A 110 -18.68 7.66 -5.05
CA SER A 110 -18.36 8.35 -3.80
C SER A 110 -16.87 8.31 -3.47
N ALA A 111 -16.00 7.82 -4.35
CA ALA A 111 -14.59 7.74 -4.08
C ALA A 111 -13.88 9.07 -4.35
N THR A 112 -12.98 9.44 -3.44
CA THR A 112 -11.97 10.48 -3.66
C THR A 112 -10.63 9.80 -3.95
N ARG A 113 -9.87 10.31 -4.91
CA ARG A 113 -8.50 9.88 -5.21
C ARG A 113 -7.52 11.03 -4.98
N THR A 114 -6.39 10.72 -4.40
CA THR A 114 -5.29 11.68 -4.22
C THR A 114 -4.53 11.95 -5.52
N ALA A 115 -3.82 13.08 -5.58
CA ALA A 115 -3.14 13.55 -6.80
C ALA A 115 -1.64 13.18 -6.86
N HIS A 116 -1.14 12.31 -5.99
CA HIS A 116 0.26 11.89 -6.06
C HIS A 116 0.52 11.04 -7.32
N PRO A 117 1.47 11.44 -8.22
CA PRO A 117 1.56 10.84 -9.55
C PRO A 117 1.95 9.36 -9.57
N ILE A 118 2.65 8.87 -8.53
CA ILE A 118 3.10 7.47 -8.48
C ILE A 118 2.35 6.68 -7.42
N LEU A 119 2.17 7.25 -6.21
CA LEU A 119 1.68 6.55 -5.02
C LEU A 119 0.32 7.08 -4.55
N SER A 120 -0.61 7.34 -5.48
CA SER A 120 -1.96 7.81 -5.12
C SER A 120 -2.73 6.76 -4.33
N PHE A 121 -3.65 7.21 -3.49
CA PHE A 121 -4.67 6.40 -2.80
C PHE A 121 -6.05 6.79 -3.28
N ALA A 122 -6.99 5.85 -3.24
CA ALA A 122 -8.41 6.17 -3.34
C ALA A 122 -9.14 5.68 -2.09
N GLY A 123 -10.28 6.30 -1.78
CA GLY A 123 -11.08 5.90 -0.64
C GLY A 123 -12.48 6.46 -0.66
N VAL A 124 -13.35 5.87 0.17
CA VAL A 124 -14.72 6.32 0.42
C VAL A 124 -14.83 6.65 1.92
N ASN A 125 -15.51 7.77 2.23
CA ASN A 125 -15.62 8.35 3.58
C ASN A 125 -14.25 8.63 4.23
N ALA A 126 -13.23 8.97 3.43
CA ALA A 126 -11.84 9.04 3.88
C ALA A 126 -11.14 10.36 3.51
N ASP A 127 -11.88 11.41 3.16
CA ASP A 127 -11.29 12.67 2.66
C ASP A 127 -10.26 13.27 3.61
N PHE A 128 -10.57 13.32 4.92
CA PHE A 128 -9.64 13.83 5.93
C PHE A 128 -8.30 13.06 5.92
N THR A 129 -8.37 11.73 5.79
CA THR A 129 -7.20 10.85 5.69
C THR A 129 -6.44 11.09 4.39
N LEU A 130 -7.14 11.11 3.26
CA LEU A 130 -6.54 11.23 1.92
C LEU A 130 -5.85 12.58 1.70
N PHE A 131 -6.42 13.68 2.20
CA PHE A 131 -5.86 15.04 2.04
C PHE A 131 -4.55 15.28 2.81
N THR A 132 -4.10 14.35 3.64
CA THR A 132 -2.76 14.41 4.26
C THR A 132 -1.63 14.08 3.29
N GLN A 133 -1.93 13.44 2.14
CA GLN A 133 -0.91 13.09 1.15
C GLN A 133 -0.30 14.32 0.47
N THR A 134 1.03 14.33 0.35
CA THR A 134 1.79 15.32 -0.41
C THR A 134 2.86 14.62 -1.27
N LEU A 135 3.55 15.39 -2.13
CA LEU A 135 4.71 14.87 -2.88
C LEU A 135 5.90 14.53 -1.95
N TYR A 136 5.94 15.13 -0.75
CA TYR A 136 6.99 14.88 0.26
C TYR A 136 6.62 13.74 1.20
N GLU A 137 5.33 13.54 1.45
CA GLU A 137 4.76 12.57 2.38
C GLU A 137 3.74 11.68 1.67
N PRO A 138 4.18 10.81 0.75
CA PRO A 138 3.27 10.01 -0.07
C PRO A 138 2.45 9.00 0.74
N LEU A 139 2.93 8.56 1.89
CA LEU A 139 2.27 7.57 2.74
C LEU A 139 1.60 8.19 3.98
N ALA A 140 1.50 9.53 4.07
CA ALA A 140 0.83 10.21 5.17
C ALA A 140 -0.62 9.74 5.44
N PRO A 141 -1.43 9.34 4.42
CA PRO A 141 -2.75 8.76 4.67
C PRO A 141 -2.75 7.56 5.62
N ILE A 142 -1.69 6.75 5.61
CA ILE A 142 -1.56 5.60 6.52
C ILE A 142 -1.37 6.07 7.97
N GLY A 143 -0.58 7.12 8.20
CA GLY A 143 -0.40 7.73 9.51
C GLY A 143 -1.70 8.34 10.04
N ALA A 144 -2.38 9.13 9.20
CA ALA A 144 -3.66 9.73 9.56
C ALA A 144 -4.76 8.70 9.85
N LEU A 145 -4.74 7.55 9.16
CA LEU A 145 -5.63 6.43 9.45
C LEU A 145 -5.32 5.79 10.81
N ALA A 146 -4.04 5.65 11.16
CA ALA A 146 -3.62 5.09 12.44
C ALA A 146 -4.02 5.99 13.62
N GLU A 147 -4.00 7.32 13.47
CA GLU A 147 -4.48 8.29 14.46
C GLU A 147 -5.98 8.14 14.73
N GLN A 148 -6.75 7.57 13.82
CA GLN A 148 -8.17 7.26 13.93
C GLN A 148 -8.43 5.82 14.39
N ASP A 149 -7.47 5.16 15.03
CA ASP A 149 -7.56 3.75 15.43
C ASP A 149 -7.84 2.81 14.23
N GLY A 150 -7.19 3.11 13.11
CA GLY A 150 -7.37 2.40 11.85
C GLY A 150 -6.72 1.02 11.80
N TRP A 151 -7.22 0.21 10.91
CA TRP A 151 -6.81 -1.18 10.72
C TRP A 151 -6.35 -1.46 9.29
N ILE A 152 -5.46 -2.42 9.16
CA ILE A 152 -5.09 -3.04 7.88
C ILE A 152 -6.00 -4.24 7.66
N VAL A 153 -6.54 -4.38 6.45
CA VAL A 153 -7.31 -5.58 6.05
C VAL A 153 -6.64 -6.20 4.82
N LEU A 154 -6.21 -7.44 4.96
CA LEU A 154 -5.54 -8.23 3.93
C LEU A 154 -6.52 -9.31 3.44
N LEU A 155 -6.92 -9.25 2.17
CA LEU A 155 -7.79 -10.24 1.53
C LEU A 155 -6.93 -11.13 0.63
N ASN A 156 -6.63 -12.35 1.09
CA ASN A 156 -5.80 -13.34 0.36
C ASN A 156 -4.45 -12.80 -0.12
N VAL A 157 -3.87 -11.90 0.61
CA VAL A 157 -2.50 -11.42 0.39
C VAL A 157 -1.74 -11.47 1.72
N ASP A 158 -0.44 -11.62 1.64
CA ASP A 158 0.44 -11.60 2.79
C ASP A 158 1.01 -10.19 3.05
N HIS A 159 1.91 -10.07 4.00
CA HIS A 159 2.50 -8.79 4.37
C HIS A 159 3.41 -8.18 3.28
N THR A 160 3.83 -8.92 2.25
CA THR A 160 4.58 -8.33 1.13
C THR A 160 3.74 -7.32 0.34
N ALA A 161 2.40 -7.45 0.38
CA ALA A 161 1.47 -6.48 -0.19
C ALA A 161 1.13 -5.31 0.75
N ASN A 162 1.51 -5.40 2.03
CA ASN A 162 1.10 -4.45 3.07
C ASN A 162 1.91 -3.14 3.03
N THR A 163 1.40 -2.16 2.30
CA THR A 163 2.03 -0.84 2.16
C THR A 163 2.23 -0.12 3.50
N SER A 164 1.46 -0.44 4.54
CA SER A 164 1.55 0.21 5.85
C SER A 164 2.88 -0.03 6.55
N ILE A 165 3.57 -1.13 6.24
CA ILE A 165 4.90 -1.42 6.77
C ILE A 165 5.91 -0.36 6.31
N HIS A 166 5.81 0.14 5.08
CA HIS A 166 6.68 1.19 4.59
C HIS A 166 6.56 2.51 5.38
N TYR A 167 5.35 2.86 5.80
CA TYR A 167 5.16 4.02 6.66
C TYR A 167 5.83 3.81 8.04
N ALA A 168 5.67 2.62 8.61
CA ALA A 168 6.31 2.26 9.86
C ALA A 168 7.86 2.20 9.76
N GLU A 169 8.41 1.74 8.62
CA GLU A 169 9.84 1.81 8.32
C GLU A 169 10.35 3.25 8.33
N LYS A 170 9.58 4.17 7.72
CA LYS A 170 9.91 5.61 7.74
C LYS A 170 9.92 6.16 9.16
N LEU A 171 8.92 5.83 9.99
CA LEU A 171 8.88 6.21 11.41
C LEU A 171 10.07 5.65 12.21
N ALA A 172 10.60 4.51 11.82
CA ALA A 172 11.80 3.91 12.40
C ALA A 172 13.10 4.57 11.91
N GLY A 173 13.05 5.58 11.06
CA GLY A 173 14.22 6.26 10.49
C GLY A 173 14.88 5.51 9.33
N ARG A 174 14.21 4.51 8.75
CA ARG A 174 14.72 3.81 7.56
C ARG A 174 14.87 4.76 6.38
N LYS A 175 15.95 4.60 5.65
CA LYS A 175 16.23 5.36 4.42
C LYS A 175 15.03 5.33 3.48
N GLN A 176 14.64 6.51 3.04
CA GLN A 176 13.66 6.72 1.98
C GLN A 176 14.36 7.15 0.69
N PHE A 177 13.66 7.05 -0.42
CA PHE A 177 14.19 7.31 -1.76
C PHE A 177 13.46 8.50 -2.42
N ILE A 178 14.02 8.96 -3.53
CA ILE A 178 13.40 9.98 -4.38
C ILE A 178 13.00 9.30 -5.70
N ARG A 179 11.81 9.61 -6.18
CA ARG A 179 11.31 9.21 -7.51
C ARG A 179 10.76 10.44 -8.23
N TRP A 180 10.57 10.32 -9.52
CA TRP A 180 10.09 11.38 -10.38
C TRP A 180 8.83 10.93 -11.08
N GLY A 181 7.79 11.75 -11.02
CA GLY A 181 6.51 11.50 -11.66
C GLY A 181 6.21 12.51 -12.75
N LEU A 182 5.56 12.08 -13.82
CA LEU A 182 5.11 12.93 -14.91
C LEU A 182 3.70 13.47 -14.60
N VAL A 183 3.55 14.81 -14.60
CA VAL A 183 2.28 15.51 -14.38
C VAL A 183 2.11 16.56 -15.48
N GLY A 184 1.17 16.35 -16.39
CA GLY A 184 1.09 17.16 -17.61
C GLY A 184 2.39 17.04 -18.41
N ASP A 185 3.04 18.17 -18.66
CA ASP A 185 4.33 18.28 -19.36
C ASP A 185 5.54 18.39 -18.40
N ARG A 186 5.32 18.23 -17.09
CA ARG A 186 6.34 18.44 -16.06
C ARG A 186 6.71 17.15 -15.35
N VAL A 187 8.01 17.00 -15.11
CA VAL A 187 8.54 16.00 -14.20
C VAL A 187 8.62 16.61 -12.80
N VAL A 188 7.91 16.02 -11.84
CA VAL A 188 7.91 16.45 -10.45
C VAL A 188 8.66 15.45 -9.58
N GLU A 189 9.40 15.96 -8.60
CA GLU A 189 10.10 15.14 -7.63
C GLU A 189 9.15 14.67 -6.53
N CYS A 190 9.18 13.36 -6.25
CA CYS A 190 8.41 12.70 -5.21
C CYS A 190 9.38 12.18 -4.15
N GLN A 191 9.33 12.76 -2.96
CA GLN A 191 10.20 12.37 -1.86
C GLN A 191 9.61 11.25 -1.00
N SER A 192 10.38 10.76 -0.04
CA SER A 192 9.96 9.70 0.89
C SER A 192 9.38 8.47 0.19
N TYR A 193 9.88 8.14 -1.00
CA TYR A 193 9.48 6.92 -1.72
C TYR A 193 9.98 5.69 -0.97
N PRO A 194 9.14 4.64 -0.80
CA PRO A 194 9.45 3.50 0.03
C PRO A 194 10.49 2.54 -0.57
N GLY A 195 10.99 1.65 0.28
CA GLY A 195 11.87 0.56 -0.06
C GLY A 195 11.20 -0.58 -0.83
N ASP A 196 11.76 -1.78 -0.69
CA ASP A 196 11.24 -3.04 -1.24
C ASP A 196 10.47 -3.80 -0.16
N SER A 197 9.36 -4.41 -0.52
CA SER A 197 8.46 -5.10 0.41
C SER A 197 8.65 -6.62 0.50
N MET A 198 9.54 -7.21 -0.32
CA MET A 198 9.67 -8.68 -0.41
C MET A 198 10.13 -9.36 0.88
N GLY A 199 10.71 -8.63 1.84
CA GLY A 199 11.08 -9.15 3.15
C GLY A 199 9.98 -9.01 4.22
N PHE A 200 8.84 -8.40 3.92
CA PHE A 200 7.84 -8.01 4.91
C PHE A 200 7.09 -9.17 5.55
N GLN A 201 6.99 -10.31 4.88
CA GLN A 201 6.32 -11.49 5.47
C GLN A 201 6.99 -11.96 6.77
N ALA A 202 8.25 -11.65 6.98
CA ALA A 202 8.97 -11.97 8.23
C ALA A 202 8.36 -11.31 9.49
N ILE A 203 7.41 -10.36 9.34
CA ILE A 203 6.73 -9.72 10.47
C ILE A 203 5.61 -10.59 11.07
N GLU A 204 5.05 -11.52 10.31
CA GLU A 204 3.85 -12.27 10.68
C GLU A 204 3.91 -12.89 12.09
N PRO A 205 5.00 -13.57 12.54
CA PRO A 205 5.05 -14.16 13.87
C PRO A 205 4.93 -13.13 15.01
N TYR A 206 5.31 -11.89 14.77
CA TYR A 206 5.29 -10.80 15.76
C TYR A 206 3.92 -10.12 15.87
N LEU A 207 3.01 -10.40 14.94
CA LEU A 207 1.65 -9.85 14.89
C LEU A 207 0.58 -10.93 15.17
N ALA A 208 0.98 -12.19 15.36
CA ALA A 208 0.05 -13.32 15.41
C ALA A 208 -1.04 -13.19 16.50
N LEU A 209 -0.71 -12.60 17.64
CA LEU A 209 -1.66 -12.43 18.76
C LEU A 209 -2.68 -11.30 18.51
N GLU A 210 -2.34 -10.33 17.69
CA GLU A 210 -3.18 -9.16 17.38
C GLU A 210 -3.91 -9.29 16.04
N THR A 211 -3.53 -10.30 15.25
CA THR A 211 -4.16 -10.55 13.95
C THR A 211 -5.49 -11.24 14.13
N ARG A 212 -6.56 -10.61 13.63
CA ARG A 212 -7.86 -11.26 13.47
C ARG A 212 -7.88 -11.99 12.14
N HIS A 213 -8.37 -13.21 12.12
CA HIS A 213 -8.36 -14.06 10.94
C HIS A 213 -9.73 -14.70 10.72
N VAL A 214 -10.19 -14.70 9.47
CA VAL A 214 -11.46 -15.30 9.05
C VAL A 214 -11.24 -16.08 7.75
N ASP A 215 -11.47 -17.39 7.78
CA ASP A 215 -11.54 -18.20 6.56
C ASP A 215 -12.90 -18.00 5.88
N ILE A 216 -12.88 -17.83 4.56
CA ILE A 216 -14.08 -17.65 3.76
C ILE A 216 -13.87 -18.15 2.32
N GLY A 217 -14.78 -18.99 1.83
CA GLY A 217 -14.64 -19.60 0.51
C GLY A 217 -13.36 -20.44 0.42
N GLY A 218 -12.58 -20.21 -0.63
CA GLY A 218 -11.24 -20.82 -0.80
C GLY A 218 -10.10 -19.95 -0.31
N GLY A 219 -10.37 -18.88 0.45
CA GLY A 219 -9.40 -17.92 0.90
C GLY A 219 -9.58 -17.45 2.34
N PHE A 220 -8.96 -16.31 2.68
CA PHE A 220 -8.97 -15.76 4.03
C PHE A 220 -9.01 -14.23 4.03
N ILE A 221 -9.40 -13.69 5.17
CA ILE A 221 -9.30 -12.25 5.49
C ILE A 221 -8.52 -12.12 6.80
N GLN A 222 -7.51 -11.27 6.82
CA GLN A 222 -6.76 -10.92 8.02
C GLN A 222 -6.91 -9.43 8.32
N ALA A 223 -6.95 -9.08 9.60
CA ALA A 223 -6.95 -7.69 10.04
C ALA A 223 -5.95 -7.45 11.16
N VAL A 224 -5.19 -6.35 11.05
CA VAL A 224 -4.13 -5.96 11.99
C VAL A 224 -4.29 -4.49 12.38
N PRO A 225 -4.22 -4.11 13.67
CA PRO A 225 -4.23 -2.71 14.08
C PRO A 225 -3.00 -1.98 13.54
N LEU A 226 -3.19 -0.81 12.91
CA LEU A 226 -2.08 -0.01 12.36
C LEU A 226 -1.06 0.40 13.42
N GLN A 227 -1.52 0.85 14.57
CA GLN A 227 -0.63 1.28 15.66
C GLN A 227 0.26 0.13 16.13
N ARG A 228 -0.32 -1.06 16.29
CA ARG A 228 0.44 -2.24 16.68
C ARG A 228 1.47 -2.64 15.64
N LEU A 229 1.10 -2.60 14.35
CA LEU A 229 2.06 -2.80 13.27
C LEU A 229 3.24 -1.84 13.39
N PHE A 230 2.98 -0.54 13.63
CA PHE A 230 4.04 0.47 13.73
C PHE A 230 5.00 0.19 14.89
N GLU A 231 4.47 -0.17 16.05
CA GLU A 231 5.28 -0.54 17.23
C GLU A 231 6.19 -1.73 16.92
N VAL A 232 5.65 -2.77 16.30
CA VAL A 232 6.40 -4.00 15.97
C VAL A 232 7.51 -3.68 14.96
N VAL A 233 7.20 -2.98 13.85
CA VAL A 233 8.19 -2.63 12.82
C VAL A 233 9.32 -1.79 13.41
N GLN A 234 8.97 -0.73 14.16
CA GLN A 234 9.97 0.12 14.80
C GLN A 234 10.82 -0.65 15.81
N GLY A 235 10.21 -1.57 16.58
CA GLY A 235 10.90 -2.43 17.52
C GLY A 235 11.90 -3.37 16.83
N LEU A 236 11.49 -3.97 15.70
CA LEU A 236 12.36 -4.85 14.91
C LEU A 236 13.54 -4.08 14.31
N ILE A 237 13.30 -2.92 13.71
CA ILE A 237 14.35 -2.10 13.07
C ILE A 237 15.32 -1.54 14.10
N ARG A 238 14.86 -1.14 15.28
CA ARG A 238 15.75 -0.69 16.38
C ARG A 238 16.69 -1.80 16.85
N LYS A 239 16.21 -3.06 16.89
CA LYS A 239 17.02 -4.22 17.29
C LYS A 239 17.96 -4.68 16.18
N ASN A 240 17.49 -4.64 14.95
CA ASN A 240 18.25 -5.00 13.77
C ASN A 240 17.90 -4.05 12.61
N PRO A 241 18.77 -3.07 12.29
CA PRO A 241 18.53 -2.13 11.20
C PRO A 241 18.30 -2.77 9.82
N LEU A 242 18.63 -4.04 9.64
CA LEU A 242 18.42 -4.80 8.41
C LEU A 242 17.15 -5.66 8.44
N ALA A 243 16.40 -5.67 9.55
CA ALA A 243 15.13 -6.40 9.63
C ALA A 243 14.18 -6.01 8.50
N LEU A 244 13.40 -6.96 8.01
CA LEU A 244 12.39 -6.78 6.94
C LEU A 244 12.95 -6.39 5.56
N LEU A 245 14.27 -6.35 5.37
CA LEU A 245 14.85 -6.23 4.03
C LEU A 245 14.76 -7.58 3.31
N CYS A 246 14.55 -7.56 1.99
CA CYS A 246 14.57 -8.78 1.18
C CYS A 246 15.98 -9.40 1.16
N GLU A 247 16.06 -10.71 0.93
CA GLU A 247 17.34 -11.44 0.86
C GLU A 247 18.02 -11.33 -0.52
N ARG A 248 17.40 -10.70 -1.50
CA ARG A 248 17.91 -10.58 -2.87
C ARG A 248 19.19 -9.72 -2.88
N THR A 249 20.23 -10.24 -3.50
CA THR A 249 21.52 -9.56 -3.65
C THR A 249 21.50 -8.46 -4.72
N ASP A 250 20.56 -8.54 -5.67
CA ASP A 250 20.36 -7.61 -6.78
C ASP A 250 19.32 -6.50 -6.49
N CYS A 251 18.74 -6.47 -5.29
CA CYS A 251 17.75 -5.46 -4.93
C CYS A 251 18.40 -4.11 -4.63
N GLU A 252 18.34 -3.18 -5.57
CA GLU A 252 18.97 -1.85 -5.48
C GLU A 252 18.52 -1.09 -4.21
N ARG A 253 17.22 -1.14 -3.85
CA ARG A 253 16.67 -0.42 -2.69
C ARG A 253 17.15 -1.04 -1.37
N CYS A 254 17.10 -2.36 -1.22
CA CYS A 254 17.61 -3.02 -0.01
C CYS A 254 19.13 -2.86 0.11
N ASN A 255 19.86 -2.89 -0.99
CA ASN A 255 21.31 -2.68 -0.99
C ASN A 255 21.67 -1.23 -0.61
N ALA A 256 20.89 -0.25 -1.05
CA ALA A 256 21.07 1.14 -0.64
C ALA A 256 20.83 1.33 0.87
N VAL A 257 19.91 0.59 1.49
CA VAL A 257 19.71 0.58 2.94
C VAL A 257 20.87 -0.11 3.65
N ARG A 258 21.34 -1.27 3.16
CA ARG A 258 22.51 -1.99 3.73
C ARG A 258 23.76 -1.12 3.69
N GLY A 259 24.00 -0.40 2.60
CA GLY A 259 25.13 0.50 2.45
C GLY A 259 25.15 1.69 3.39
N THR A 260 24.00 2.15 3.88
CA THR A 260 23.92 3.25 4.87
C THR A 260 24.18 2.79 6.30
N ASN A 261 24.11 1.49 6.60
CA ASN A 261 24.35 0.94 7.94
C ASN A 261 25.79 0.40 8.12
N ASN A 262 26.66 0.54 7.12
CA ASN A 262 28.06 0.12 7.15
C ASN A 262 29.03 1.30 7.37
N ILE A 263 28.53 2.47 7.80
CA ILE A 263 29.34 3.68 8.09
C ILE A 263 29.39 3.92 9.59
#